data_1ff698c82a05a6b1a3d50d0f7fc8569d
#
_entry.id   1ff698c82a05a6b1a3d50d0f7fc8569d
#
_cell.length_a   1.000
_cell.length_b   1.000
_cell.length_c   1.000
_cell.angle_alpha   90.00
_cell.angle_beta   90.00
_cell.angle_gamma   90.00
#
_symmetry.space_group_name_H-M   'P 1'
#
loop_
_entity.id
_entity.type
_entity.pdbx_description
1 polymer ?
#
loop_
_entity_poly.entity_id
_entity_poly.type
_entity_poly.pdbx_seq_one_letter_code
_entity_poly.pdbx_strand_id
1 'polypeptide(L)'
;SAENQRSALKRIRFMAENLAPGEYYLPLTVAEEAGTEEHQTINYLISIRARQLGEYKLNADQVFAVFYLDTEKYQPLLVDEYLMSKLDANTWENAWSEREDGLRTIGNIVNLNKVVLDYDAETGRALLNLGNDMRYVLDHIDKYIRPLQDKGRKVCICLEGGGTGLGFCNLTDAQIVDFVAQVKTVITEYALDGVNFWDRNAAYGKEGMPAMNTTSYPKLIKAMREALGNDKLVTLTDYEAPTEYFWDTGATGGIEVGQYLDYAWSGYLDNEKNVQIVDPWHQGQQYVSTDHPRKPIAGLDPAKYGCI
;
A
#
# COMPACT_ATOMS: atom_id res chain seq x y z
N SER A 1 -4.49 -42.95 23.46
CA SER A 1 -4.67 -42.07 22.30
C SER A 1 -3.76 -40.89 22.47
N ALA A 2 -2.69 -40.84 21.68
CA ALA A 2 -1.82 -39.68 21.66
C ALA A 2 -2.61 -38.52 21.07
N GLU A 3 -2.94 -37.54 21.88
CA GLU A 3 -3.45 -36.28 21.41
C GLU A 3 -2.37 -35.61 20.52
N ASN A 4 -2.68 -35.39 19.27
CA ASN A 4 -1.85 -34.63 18.36
C ASN A 4 -1.77 -33.19 18.86
N GLN A 5 -0.84 -32.92 19.75
CA GLN A 5 -0.52 -31.55 20.13
C GLN A 5 0.24 -30.90 18.97
N ARG A 6 -0.41 -29.98 18.28
CA ARG A 6 0.25 -29.13 17.30
C ARG A 6 0.97 -28.01 18.06
N SER A 7 2.28 -27.90 17.85
CA SER A 7 3.02 -26.73 18.32
C SER A 7 2.52 -25.46 17.62
N ALA A 8 2.59 -24.33 18.32
CA ALA A 8 2.37 -23.03 17.69
C ALA A 8 3.34 -22.85 16.51
N LEU A 9 2.87 -22.21 15.46
CA LEU A 9 3.70 -21.84 14.31
C LEU A 9 4.92 -21.05 14.80
N LYS A 10 6.11 -21.53 14.45
CA LYS A 10 7.38 -20.83 14.68
C LYS A 10 7.83 -20.23 13.36
N ARG A 11 8.03 -18.90 13.35
CA ARG A 11 8.60 -18.21 12.20
C ARG A 11 10.12 -18.17 12.34
N ILE A 12 10.81 -18.65 11.34
CA ILE A 12 12.28 -18.56 11.24
C ILE A 12 12.57 -17.57 10.13
N ARG A 13 13.31 -16.50 10.46
CA ARG A 13 13.79 -15.54 9.47
C ARG A 13 15.16 -15.95 8.99
N PHE A 14 15.30 -16.15 7.71
CA PHE A 14 16.57 -16.38 7.07
C PHE A 14 17.12 -15.08 6.51
N MET A 15 18.33 -14.70 6.95
CA MET A 15 19.01 -13.48 6.50
C MET A 15 19.99 -13.85 5.39
N ALA A 16 19.67 -13.46 4.17
CA ALA A 16 20.44 -13.82 2.98
C ALA A 16 21.33 -12.68 2.44
N GLU A 17 21.48 -11.60 3.17
CA GLU A 17 22.12 -10.35 2.69
C GLU A 17 23.55 -10.55 2.19
N ASN A 18 24.25 -11.57 2.69
CA ASN A 18 25.64 -11.86 2.35
C ASN A 18 25.84 -13.15 1.55
N LEU A 19 24.74 -13.73 1.05
CA LEU A 19 24.83 -14.95 0.26
C LEU A 19 24.78 -14.64 -1.24
N ALA A 20 25.70 -15.21 -1.98
CA ALA A 20 25.67 -15.16 -3.44
C ALA A 20 24.47 -15.93 -3.99
N PRO A 21 24.00 -15.66 -5.22
CA PRO A 21 23.02 -16.51 -5.88
C PRO A 21 23.50 -17.97 -5.92
N GLY A 22 22.61 -18.89 -5.56
CA GLY A 22 22.94 -20.31 -5.47
C GLY A 22 21.92 -21.10 -4.66
N GLU A 23 22.19 -22.37 -4.47
CA GLU A 23 21.36 -23.26 -3.66
C GLU A 23 22.08 -23.56 -2.35
N TYR A 24 21.34 -23.42 -1.25
CA TYR A 24 21.84 -23.62 0.09
C TYR A 24 20.93 -24.57 0.85
N TYR A 25 21.51 -25.41 1.68
CA TYR A 25 20.77 -26.27 2.58
C TYR A 25 20.77 -25.69 3.99
N LEU A 26 19.59 -25.49 4.55
CA LEU A 26 19.42 -25.11 5.95
C LEU A 26 18.90 -26.31 6.74
N PRO A 27 19.72 -27.00 7.53
CA PRO A 27 19.27 -28.06 8.41
C PRO A 27 18.61 -27.43 9.66
N LEU A 28 17.38 -27.81 9.90
CA LEU A 28 16.67 -27.48 11.14
C LEU A 28 16.46 -28.76 11.95
N THR A 29 17.05 -28.82 13.13
CA THR A 29 16.90 -29.93 14.05
C THR A 29 15.90 -29.57 15.13
N VAL A 30 14.90 -30.42 15.32
CA VAL A 30 13.96 -30.34 16.41
C VAL A 30 14.31 -31.45 17.39
N ALA A 31 14.60 -31.07 18.62
CA ALA A 31 14.85 -31.98 19.73
C ALA A 31 13.83 -31.72 20.84
N GLU A 32 13.46 -32.75 21.59
CA GLU A 32 12.53 -32.63 22.71
C GLU A 32 13.16 -31.85 23.87
N GLU A 33 14.45 -32.08 24.14
CA GLU A 33 15.30 -31.27 25.01
C GLU A 33 16.69 -31.10 24.43
N ALA A 34 17.41 -30.04 24.82
CA ALA A 34 18.78 -29.85 24.38
C ALA A 34 19.68 -30.99 24.88
N GLY A 35 20.26 -31.72 23.97
CA GLY A 35 21.16 -32.84 24.28
C GLY A 35 20.54 -34.23 24.34
N THR A 36 19.26 -34.37 23.95
CA THR A 36 18.63 -35.69 23.80
C THR A 36 19.06 -36.34 22.47
N GLU A 37 19.16 -37.68 22.46
CA GLU A 37 19.50 -38.43 21.23
C GLU A 37 18.31 -38.48 20.23
N GLU A 38 17.10 -38.24 20.71
CA GLU A 38 15.91 -38.17 19.85
C GLU A 38 15.75 -36.79 19.23
N HIS A 39 16.14 -36.70 17.99
CA HIS A 39 15.99 -35.46 17.19
C HIS A 39 15.56 -35.78 15.77
N GLN A 40 14.81 -34.85 15.18
CA GLN A 40 14.47 -34.89 13.77
C GLN A 40 15.09 -33.69 13.07
N THR A 41 15.86 -33.96 12.01
CA THR A 41 16.43 -32.90 11.16
C THR A 41 15.65 -32.83 9.85
N ILE A 42 15.19 -31.65 9.53
CA ILE A 42 14.57 -31.31 8.25
C ILE A 42 15.53 -30.40 7.51
N ASN A 43 15.90 -30.79 6.30
CA ASN A 43 16.74 -29.98 5.43
C ASN A 43 15.85 -29.14 4.51
N TYR A 44 15.95 -27.82 4.62
CA TYR A 44 15.32 -26.90 3.70
C TYR A 44 16.30 -26.55 2.58
N LEU A 45 15.85 -26.68 1.34
CA LEU A 45 16.58 -26.16 0.18
C LEU A 45 16.18 -24.69 0.00
N ILE A 46 17.16 -23.80 0.12
CA ILE A 46 17.01 -22.36 -0.08
C ILE A 46 17.67 -22.00 -1.39
N SER A 47 16.89 -21.57 -2.36
CA SER A 47 17.40 -21.09 -3.65
C SER A 47 17.47 -19.56 -3.62
N ILE A 48 18.69 -19.02 -3.59
CA ILE A 48 18.96 -17.61 -3.74
C ILE A 48 19.18 -17.30 -5.20
N ARG A 49 18.32 -16.48 -5.75
CA ARG A 49 18.41 -16.07 -7.15
C ARG A 49 18.96 -14.66 -7.24
N ALA A 50 19.79 -14.42 -8.26
CA ALA A 50 20.14 -13.06 -8.61
C ALA A 50 18.85 -12.29 -8.93
N ARG A 51 18.74 -11.07 -8.41
CA ARG A 51 17.63 -10.20 -8.74
C ARG A 51 17.71 -9.88 -10.24
N GLN A 52 16.73 -10.39 -10.99
CA GLN A 52 16.59 -10.04 -12.38
C GLN A 52 15.73 -8.80 -12.47
N LEU A 53 16.36 -7.68 -12.80
CA LEU A 53 15.62 -6.50 -13.20
C LEU A 53 14.96 -6.85 -14.54
N GLY A 54 13.64 -6.84 -14.59
CA GLY A 54 12.90 -7.10 -15.81
C GLY A 54 13.33 -6.12 -16.92
N GLU A 55 13.22 -6.56 -18.14
CA GLU A 55 13.54 -5.76 -19.33
C GLU A 55 12.67 -4.49 -19.45
N TYR A 56 11.55 -4.46 -18.73
CA TYR A 56 10.59 -3.38 -18.77
C TYR A 56 10.84 -2.41 -17.61
N LYS A 57 11.57 -1.34 -17.90
CA LYS A 57 11.54 -0.16 -17.03
C LYS A 57 10.21 0.56 -17.25
N LEU A 58 9.49 0.81 -16.16
CA LEU A 58 8.33 1.69 -16.20
C LEU A 58 8.81 3.07 -16.66
N ASN A 59 8.27 3.52 -17.79
CA ASN A 59 8.56 4.85 -18.27
C ASN A 59 7.55 5.83 -17.65
N ALA A 60 7.94 6.44 -16.54
CA ALA A 60 7.12 7.41 -15.81
C ALA A 60 6.89 8.71 -16.61
N ASP A 61 7.66 8.93 -17.66
CA ASP A 61 7.59 10.19 -18.41
C ASP A 61 6.34 10.32 -19.30
N GLN A 62 5.63 9.22 -19.56
CA GLN A 62 4.48 9.22 -20.47
C GLN A 62 3.17 8.80 -19.83
N VAL A 63 3.18 7.83 -18.95
CA VAL A 63 1.98 7.33 -18.24
C VAL A 63 2.34 7.01 -16.81
N PHE A 64 1.70 7.69 -15.89
CA PHE A 64 1.75 7.34 -14.48
C PHE A 64 0.43 6.65 -14.12
N ALA A 65 0.50 5.38 -13.76
CA ALA A 65 -0.67 4.60 -13.42
C ALA A 65 -0.53 3.96 -12.04
N VAL A 66 -1.64 3.88 -11.32
CA VAL A 66 -1.73 3.29 -9.99
C VAL A 66 -2.76 2.17 -10.02
N PHE A 67 -2.39 1.02 -9.50
CA PHE A 67 -3.29 -0.11 -9.31
C PHE A 67 -3.71 -0.23 -7.84
N TYR A 68 -4.98 -0.55 -7.65
CA TYR A 68 -5.50 -1.08 -6.39
C TYR A 68 -5.83 -2.54 -6.59
N LEU A 69 -5.21 -3.40 -5.81
CA LEU A 69 -5.37 -4.84 -5.93
C LEU A 69 -5.87 -5.44 -4.63
N ASP A 70 -7.07 -5.97 -4.67
CA ASP A 70 -7.72 -6.67 -3.55
C ASP A 70 -7.13 -8.09 -3.43
N THR A 71 -6.28 -8.30 -2.44
CA THR A 71 -5.61 -9.59 -2.22
C THR A 71 -6.55 -10.71 -1.76
N GLU A 72 -7.76 -10.39 -1.33
CA GLU A 72 -8.80 -11.41 -1.06
C GLU A 72 -9.34 -12.05 -2.34
N LYS A 73 -9.18 -11.38 -3.48
CA LYS A 73 -9.74 -11.82 -4.78
C LYS A 73 -8.69 -12.15 -5.82
N TYR A 74 -7.58 -11.42 -5.79
CA TYR A 74 -6.58 -11.47 -6.86
C TYR A 74 -5.17 -11.58 -6.30
N GLN A 75 -4.34 -12.30 -7.00
CA GLN A 75 -2.91 -12.35 -6.70
C GLN A 75 -2.18 -11.13 -7.32
N PRO A 76 -1.14 -10.60 -6.66
CA PRO A 76 -0.49 -9.35 -7.09
C PRO A 76 0.10 -9.36 -8.51
N LEU A 77 0.55 -10.51 -9.01
CA LEU A 77 1.13 -10.61 -10.36
C LEU A 77 0.11 -10.37 -11.48
N LEU A 78 -1.20 -10.32 -11.16
CA LEU A 78 -2.23 -9.99 -12.14
C LEU A 78 -1.99 -8.62 -12.81
N VAL A 79 -1.35 -7.69 -12.12
CA VAL A 79 -1.02 -6.37 -12.68
C VAL A 79 -0.07 -6.45 -13.88
N ASP A 80 0.68 -7.54 -14.04
CA ASP A 80 1.57 -7.76 -15.18
C ASP A 80 0.82 -8.11 -16.47
N GLU A 81 -0.46 -8.49 -16.37
CA GLU A 81 -1.31 -8.76 -17.52
C GLU A 81 -1.83 -7.48 -18.18
N TYR A 82 -1.72 -6.34 -17.49
CA TYR A 82 -2.10 -5.05 -18.02
C TYR A 82 -0.93 -4.42 -18.77
N LEU A 83 -1.04 -4.42 -20.09
CA LEU A 83 -0.04 -3.91 -20.99
C LEU A 83 -0.61 -2.74 -21.80
N MET A 84 0.21 -1.74 -22.05
CA MET A 84 -0.09 -0.67 -22.99
C MET A 84 0.86 -0.72 -24.16
N SER A 85 0.35 -0.47 -25.35
CA SER A 85 1.20 -0.12 -26.49
C SER A 85 1.86 1.25 -26.23
N LYS A 86 3.07 1.42 -26.75
CA LYS A 86 3.74 2.72 -26.76
C LYS A 86 2.83 3.70 -27.50
N LEU A 87 2.23 4.64 -26.77
CA LEU A 87 1.56 5.77 -27.39
C LEU A 87 2.65 6.67 -27.95
N ASP A 88 2.75 6.74 -29.27
CA ASP A 88 3.45 7.84 -29.90
C ASP A 88 2.59 9.09 -29.67
N ALA A 89 3.16 10.09 -28.99
CA ALA A 89 2.46 11.32 -28.63
C ALA A 89 1.85 12.10 -29.82
N ASN A 90 2.16 11.70 -31.02
CA ASN A 90 1.77 12.42 -32.24
C ASN A 90 0.67 11.76 -33.09
N THR A 91 0.22 10.53 -32.78
CA THR A 91 -0.77 9.87 -33.66
C THR A 91 -1.72 8.97 -32.89
N TRP A 92 -2.88 9.50 -32.54
CA TRP A 92 -4.03 8.72 -32.08
C TRP A 92 -4.43 7.61 -33.06
N GLU A 93 -4.17 7.81 -34.34
CA GLU A 93 -4.57 6.87 -35.39
C GLU A 93 -3.70 5.63 -35.45
N ASN A 94 -2.45 5.71 -35.03
CA ASN A 94 -1.50 4.59 -35.08
C ASN A 94 -1.39 3.79 -33.78
N ALA A 95 -2.01 4.24 -32.70
CA ALA A 95 -1.94 3.58 -31.41
C ALA A 95 -2.45 2.11 -31.41
N TRP A 96 -3.21 1.73 -32.40
CA TRP A 96 -3.79 0.41 -32.55
C TRP A 96 -3.11 -0.46 -33.62
N SER A 97 -2.34 0.12 -34.52
CA SER A 97 -1.77 -0.59 -35.68
C SER A 97 -0.31 -1.00 -35.52
N GLU A 98 0.46 -0.36 -34.67
CA GLU A 98 1.88 -0.67 -34.48
C GLU A 98 2.15 -1.45 -33.21
N ARG A 99 1.68 -2.69 -33.17
CA ARG A 99 1.94 -3.65 -32.10
C ARG A 99 3.36 -4.22 -32.09
N GLU A 100 4.22 -3.85 -33.01
CA GLU A 100 5.52 -4.50 -33.17
C GLU A 100 6.63 -3.97 -32.25
N ASP A 101 6.49 -2.77 -31.67
CA ASP A 101 7.53 -2.17 -30.83
C ASP A 101 7.24 -2.19 -29.32
N GLY A 102 6.76 -3.31 -28.84
CA GLY A 102 6.80 -3.56 -27.42
C GLY A 102 5.59 -3.07 -26.62
N LEU A 103 4.77 -4.00 -26.21
CA LEU A 103 3.84 -3.79 -25.13
C LEU A 103 4.62 -3.42 -23.88
N ARG A 104 4.21 -2.35 -23.21
CA ARG A 104 4.80 -1.92 -21.92
C ARG A 104 3.87 -2.28 -20.80
N THR A 105 4.42 -2.78 -19.73
CA THR A 105 3.68 -2.91 -18.48
C THR A 105 3.36 -1.52 -17.95
N ILE A 106 2.11 -1.30 -17.55
CA ILE A 106 1.67 -0.11 -16.84
C ILE A 106 1.63 -0.37 -15.33
N GLY A 107 1.52 0.68 -14.54
CA GLY A 107 1.42 0.61 -13.10
C GLY A 107 2.74 0.95 -12.42
N ASN A 108 2.91 2.23 -12.07
CA ASN A 108 4.06 2.71 -11.32
C ASN A 108 3.96 2.33 -9.85
N ILE A 109 2.73 2.38 -9.31
CA ILE A 109 2.41 2.04 -7.93
C ILE A 109 1.34 0.96 -7.92
N VAL A 110 1.56 -0.07 -7.11
CA VAL A 110 0.59 -1.11 -6.80
C VAL A 110 0.23 -1.02 -5.33
N ASN A 111 -0.99 -0.62 -5.04
CA ASN A 111 -1.53 -0.56 -3.70
C ASN A 111 -2.25 -1.87 -3.39
N LEU A 112 -1.73 -2.62 -2.44
CA LEU A 112 -2.31 -3.88 -2.00
C LEU A 112 -3.40 -3.62 -0.96
N ASN A 113 -4.63 -3.99 -1.26
CA ASN A 113 -5.79 -3.96 -0.38
C ASN A 113 -6.02 -5.39 0.14
N LYS A 114 -6.61 -5.63 1.28
CA LYS A 114 -7.01 -4.64 2.29
C LYS A 114 -6.05 -4.74 3.46
N VAL A 115 -5.62 -3.61 3.97
CA VAL A 115 -4.96 -3.52 5.26
C VAL A 115 -5.76 -2.54 6.08
N VAL A 116 -6.32 -2.99 7.19
CA VAL A 116 -7.29 -2.17 7.91
C VAL A 116 -6.77 -1.68 9.25
N LEU A 117 -7.18 -0.46 9.59
CA LEU A 117 -7.13 0.03 10.95
C LEU A 117 -8.31 -0.56 11.70
N ASP A 118 -7.99 -1.40 12.66
CA ASP A 118 -8.96 -2.05 13.54
C ASP A 118 -8.89 -1.49 14.95
N TYR A 119 -9.86 -1.82 15.79
CA TYR A 119 -9.93 -1.35 17.17
C TYR A 119 -10.05 -2.51 18.14
N ASP A 120 -9.15 -2.54 19.10
CA ASP A 120 -9.22 -3.44 20.23
C ASP A 120 -9.96 -2.77 21.40
N ALA A 121 -11.19 -3.18 21.62
CA ALA A 121 -12.03 -2.61 22.66
C ALA A 121 -11.55 -2.91 24.10
N GLU A 122 -10.77 -3.99 24.29
CA GLU A 122 -10.26 -4.35 25.60
C GLU A 122 -9.11 -3.43 26.02
N THR A 123 -8.24 -3.07 25.10
CA THR A 123 -7.05 -2.26 25.36
C THR A 123 -7.18 -0.81 24.88
N GLY A 124 -8.19 -0.48 24.08
CA GLY A 124 -8.37 0.84 23.48
C GLY A 124 -7.37 1.14 22.37
N ARG A 125 -6.68 0.14 21.83
CA ARG A 125 -5.61 0.31 20.86
C ARG A 125 -6.15 0.36 19.42
N ALA A 126 -5.49 1.15 18.60
CA ALA A 126 -5.59 1.06 17.16
C ALA A 126 -4.66 -0.06 16.66
N LEU A 127 -5.20 -1.02 15.94
CA LEU A 127 -4.47 -2.19 15.47
C LEU A 127 -4.35 -2.19 13.94
N LEU A 128 -3.18 -2.60 13.45
CA LEU A 128 -2.99 -2.90 12.05
C LEU A 128 -3.39 -4.35 11.78
N ASN A 129 -4.48 -4.54 11.05
CA ASN A 129 -4.95 -5.85 10.68
C ASN A 129 -4.71 -6.13 9.19
N LEU A 130 -3.82 -7.08 8.93
CA LEU A 130 -3.45 -7.47 7.56
C LEU A 130 -4.45 -8.45 6.93
N GLY A 131 -5.27 -9.12 7.73
CA GLY A 131 -6.07 -10.25 7.23
C GLY A 131 -5.23 -11.45 6.82
N ASN A 132 -5.90 -12.56 6.49
CA ASN A 132 -5.22 -13.82 6.17
C ASN A 132 -4.59 -13.81 4.77
N ASP A 133 -5.30 -13.26 3.80
CA ASP A 133 -4.85 -13.25 2.40
C ASP A 133 -3.64 -12.32 2.20
N MET A 134 -3.68 -11.14 2.81
CA MET A 134 -2.52 -10.26 2.80
C MET A 134 -1.31 -10.89 3.51
N ARG A 135 -1.53 -11.54 4.66
CA ARG A 135 -0.43 -12.28 5.34
C ARG A 135 0.15 -13.35 4.46
N TYR A 136 -0.70 -14.10 3.75
CA TYR A 136 -0.24 -15.11 2.81
C TYR A 136 0.61 -14.52 1.69
N VAL A 137 0.17 -13.40 1.10
CA VAL A 137 0.92 -12.69 0.06
C VAL A 137 2.27 -12.20 0.58
N LEU A 138 2.30 -11.61 1.77
CA LEU A 138 3.52 -11.11 2.40
C LEU A 138 4.47 -12.24 2.82
N ASP A 139 3.95 -13.35 3.32
CA ASP A 139 4.76 -14.53 3.67
C ASP A 139 5.36 -15.20 2.42
N HIS A 140 4.79 -14.94 1.24
CA HIS A 140 5.30 -15.42 -0.07
C HIS A 140 5.78 -14.26 -0.95
N ILE A 141 6.44 -13.30 -0.34
CA ILE A 141 6.82 -12.03 -0.98
C ILE A 141 7.68 -12.21 -2.24
N ASP A 142 8.57 -13.20 -2.24
CA ASP A 142 9.44 -13.47 -3.39
C ASP A 142 8.65 -13.96 -4.61
N LYS A 143 7.48 -14.56 -4.37
CA LYS A 143 6.59 -15.02 -5.44
C LYS A 143 5.69 -13.91 -5.95
N TYR A 144 5.15 -13.08 -5.07
CA TYR A 144 4.03 -12.20 -5.41
C TYR A 144 4.39 -10.71 -5.49
N ILE A 145 5.43 -10.27 -4.81
CA ILE A 145 5.78 -8.86 -4.69
C ILE A 145 7.11 -8.52 -5.33
N ARG A 146 8.17 -9.31 -5.06
CA ARG A 146 9.49 -9.04 -5.62
C ARG A 146 9.52 -8.96 -7.15
N PRO A 147 8.81 -9.83 -7.90
CA PRO A 147 8.76 -9.69 -9.35
C PRO A 147 8.21 -8.36 -9.84
N LEU A 148 7.26 -7.77 -9.11
CA LEU A 148 6.73 -6.44 -9.42
C LEU A 148 7.76 -5.34 -9.15
N GLN A 149 8.42 -5.40 -8.00
CA GLN A 149 9.47 -4.45 -7.63
C GLN A 149 10.67 -4.53 -8.57
N ASP A 150 11.03 -5.74 -9.01
CA ASP A 150 12.14 -5.97 -9.96
C ASP A 150 11.88 -5.35 -11.33
N LYS A 151 10.62 -5.16 -11.69
CA LYS A 151 10.22 -4.42 -12.90
C LYS A 151 10.19 -2.90 -12.69
N GLY A 152 10.53 -2.43 -11.50
CA GLY A 152 10.56 -1.01 -11.16
C GLY A 152 9.27 -0.46 -10.55
N ARG A 153 8.25 -1.31 -10.34
CA ARG A 153 7.02 -0.90 -9.65
C ARG A 153 7.28 -0.67 -8.17
N LYS A 154 6.54 0.28 -7.62
CA LYS A 154 6.46 0.51 -6.18
C LYS A 154 5.27 -0.25 -5.61
N VAL A 155 5.51 -1.13 -4.65
CA VAL A 155 4.46 -1.91 -4.02
C VAL A 155 4.21 -1.39 -2.62
N CYS A 156 3.01 -0.86 -2.39
CA CYS A 156 2.58 -0.24 -1.15
C CYS A 156 1.39 -1.01 -0.56
N ILE A 157 1.20 -0.91 0.75
CA ILE A 157 -0.06 -1.34 1.37
C ILE A 157 -1.06 -0.18 1.37
N CYS A 158 -2.32 -0.49 1.09
CA CYS A 158 -3.42 0.47 1.19
C CYS A 158 -4.10 0.33 2.55
N LEU A 159 -4.02 1.38 3.34
CA LEU A 159 -4.61 1.47 4.67
C LEU A 159 -6.05 1.96 4.58
N GLU A 160 -6.98 1.22 5.18
CA GLU A 160 -8.42 1.52 5.20
C GLU A 160 -8.99 1.41 6.61
N GLY A 161 -10.24 1.81 6.79
CA GLY A 161 -10.95 1.56 8.05
C GLY A 161 -11.43 0.11 8.17
N GLY A 162 -11.40 -0.43 9.38
CA GLY A 162 -11.85 -1.79 9.72
C GLY A 162 -13.34 -1.91 10.05
N GLY A 163 -14.12 -0.84 9.89
CA GLY A 163 -15.56 -0.86 10.18
C GLY A 163 -15.92 -0.82 11.66
N THR A 164 -14.99 -0.51 12.54
CA THR A 164 -15.20 -0.50 13.98
C THR A 164 -15.71 0.83 14.54
N GLY A 165 -15.73 1.88 13.72
CA GLY A 165 -16.02 3.25 14.13
C GLY A 165 -14.77 4.06 14.46
N LEU A 166 -13.62 3.38 14.62
CA LEU A 166 -12.31 4.02 14.66
C LEU A 166 -11.75 4.11 13.22
N GLY A 167 -11.24 5.27 12.86
CA GLY A 167 -10.64 5.53 11.57
C GLY A 167 -9.60 6.64 11.68
N PHE A 168 -9.05 7.10 10.58
CA PHE A 168 -7.96 8.07 10.59
C PHE A 168 -8.36 9.44 11.15
N CYS A 169 -9.67 9.77 11.09
CA CYS A 169 -10.18 11.05 11.54
C CYS A 169 -10.51 11.14 13.03
N ASN A 170 -10.33 10.09 13.82
CA ASN A 170 -10.70 10.11 15.24
C ASN A 170 -9.72 9.37 16.16
N LEU A 171 -8.47 9.19 15.73
CA LEU A 171 -7.40 8.64 16.56
C LEU A 171 -6.94 9.65 17.61
N THR A 172 -6.60 9.16 18.78
CA THR A 172 -5.81 9.91 19.77
C THR A 172 -4.33 9.95 19.35
N ASP A 173 -3.56 10.89 19.91
CA ASP A 173 -2.12 10.99 19.64
C ASP A 173 -1.37 9.69 20.02
N ALA A 174 -1.77 9.01 21.09
CA ALA A 174 -1.20 7.74 21.50
C ALA A 174 -1.49 6.61 20.49
N GLN A 175 -2.72 6.55 19.99
CA GLN A 175 -3.11 5.59 18.95
C GLN A 175 -2.37 5.84 17.63
N ILE A 176 -2.14 7.11 17.27
CA ILE A 176 -1.33 7.47 16.09
C ILE A 176 0.07 6.91 16.22
N VAL A 177 0.75 7.15 17.35
CA VAL A 177 2.12 6.66 17.60
C VAL A 177 2.18 5.14 17.51
N ASP A 178 1.25 4.43 18.16
CA ASP A 178 1.20 2.97 18.16
C ASP A 178 0.92 2.41 16.75
N PHE A 179 -0.07 2.95 16.06
CA PHE A 179 -0.44 2.51 14.72
C PHE A 179 0.68 2.73 13.70
N VAL A 180 1.32 3.89 13.73
CA VAL A 180 2.48 4.21 12.88
C VAL A 180 3.63 3.23 13.10
N ALA A 181 3.91 2.86 14.35
CA ALA A 181 4.95 1.88 14.67
C ALA A 181 4.65 0.49 14.08
N GLN A 182 3.38 0.06 14.15
CA GLN A 182 2.95 -1.21 13.56
C GLN A 182 3.10 -1.20 12.03
N VAL A 183 2.67 -0.13 11.36
CA VAL A 183 2.81 0.03 9.91
C VAL A 183 4.29 0.04 9.51
N LYS A 184 5.12 0.83 10.20
CA LYS A 184 6.57 0.86 9.95
C LYS A 184 7.20 -0.52 10.06
N THR A 185 6.80 -1.31 11.03
CA THR A 185 7.30 -2.68 11.21
C THR A 185 7.02 -3.52 9.98
N VAL A 186 5.78 -3.50 9.46
CA VAL A 186 5.39 -4.25 8.26
C VAL A 186 6.17 -3.76 7.03
N ILE A 187 6.23 -2.44 6.80
CA ILE A 187 6.96 -1.87 5.66
C ILE A 187 8.43 -2.27 5.67
N THR A 188 9.05 -2.25 6.85
CA THR A 188 10.47 -2.60 7.02
C THR A 188 10.69 -4.11 6.88
N GLU A 189 9.86 -4.90 7.55
CA GLU A 189 9.99 -6.36 7.57
C GLU A 189 9.90 -6.96 6.18
N TYR A 190 8.94 -6.48 5.39
CA TYR A 190 8.69 -7.01 4.05
C TYR A 190 9.35 -6.17 2.94
N ALA A 191 10.16 -5.17 3.29
CA ALA A 191 10.81 -4.24 2.37
C ALA A 191 9.84 -3.71 1.28
N LEU A 192 8.67 -3.29 1.71
CA LEU A 192 7.68 -2.65 0.86
C LEU A 192 8.09 -1.21 0.55
N ASP A 193 7.52 -0.64 -0.49
CA ASP A 193 7.91 0.68 -0.98
C ASP A 193 7.18 1.84 -0.29
N GLY A 194 6.11 1.56 0.46
CA GLY A 194 5.40 2.61 1.17
C GLY A 194 3.96 2.26 1.53
N VAL A 195 3.17 3.31 1.75
CA VAL A 195 1.76 3.23 2.15
C VAL A 195 0.90 4.14 1.28
N ASN A 196 -0.34 3.72 1.09
CA ASN A 196 -1.43 4.54 0.61
C ASN A 196 -2.48 4.69 1.72
N PHE A 197 -2.96 5.88 1.93
CA PHE A 197 -4.08 6.15 2.82
C PHE A 197 -5.36 6.27 2.01
N TRP A 198 -6.36 5.49 2.36
CA TRP A 198 -7.71 5.60 1.80
C TRP A 198 -8.73 5.47 2.93
N ASP A 199 -9.15 6.59 3.51
CA ASP A 199 -10.11 6.58 4.61
C ASP A 199 -11.52 6.29 4.11
N ARG A 200 -11.79 5.01 3.96
CA ARG A 200 -13.11 4.46 3.66
C ARG A 200 -13.40 3.32 4.65
N ASN A 201 -14.63 2.93 4.76
CA ASN A 201 -15.08 1.78 5.56
C ASN A 201 -14.82 1.90 7.08
N ALA A 202 -14.43 3.05 7.61
CA ALA A 202 -14.21 3.22 9.05
C ALA A 202 -15.50 3.08 9.88
N ALA A 203 -16.67 3.33 9.26
CA ALA A 203 -17.97 3.32 9.92
C ALA A 203 -18.06 4.30 11.10
N TYR A 204 -17.61 5.54 10.87
CA TYR A 204 -17.69 6.61 11.87
C TYR A 204 -19.09 6.78 12.45
N GLY A 205 -19.16 7.29 13.69
CA GLY A 205 -20.43 7.55 14.38
C GLY A 205 -20.99 6.34 15.13
N LYS A 206 -20.26 5.25 15.25
CA LYS A 206 -20.66 4.14 16.13
C LYS A 206 -20.67 4.57 17.59
N GLU A 207 -21.63 4.03 18.33
CA GLU A 207 -21.75 4.26 19.77
C GLU A 207 -20.45 3.89 20.50
N GLY A 208 -20.05 4.74 21.43
CA GLY A 208 -18.81 4.57 22.19
C GLY A 208 -17.52 4.97 21.46
N MET A 209 -17.61 5.36 20.18
CA MET A 209 -16.44 5.83 19.42
C MET A 209 -16.35 7.36 19.39
N PRO A 210 -15.11 7.91 19.35
CA PRO A 210 -14.94 9.35 19.24
C PRO A 210 -15.56 9.88 17.93
N ALA A 211 -16.05 11.10 17.96
CA ALA A 211 -16.47 11.80 16.75
C ALA A 211 -15.25 12.08 15.83
N MET A 212 -15.50 12.17 14.54
CA MET A 212 -14.49 12.67 13.60
C MET A 212 -14.03 14.07 13.97
N ASN A 213 -12.74 14.31 13.77
CA ASN A 213 -12.16 15.64 13.89
C ASN A 213 -11.21 15.89 12.71
N THR A 214 -10.83 17.14 12.52
CA THR A 214 -10.06 17.58 11.36
C THR A 214 -8.54 17.53 11.57
N THR A 215 -8.06 17.15 12.75
CA THR A 215 -6.63 17.19 13.09
C THR A 215 -5.99 15.82 13.17
N SER A 216 -6.77 14.77 13.45
CA SER A 216 -6.26 13.41 13.63
C SER A 216 -5.59 12.87 12.36
N TYR A 217 -6.28 12.94 11.23
CA TYR A 217 -5.77 12.40 9.97
C TYR A 217 -4.52 13.15 9.47
N PRO A 218 -4.47 14.50 9.47
CA PRO A 218 -3.23 15.24 9.18
C PRO A 218 -2.06 14.87 10.08
N LYS A 219 -2.29 14.70 11.39
CA LYS A 219 -1.26 14.24 12.33
C LYS A 219 -0.76 12.84 11.99
N LEU A 220 -1.67 11.92 11.65
CA LEU A 220 -1.32 10.56 11.25
C LEU A 220 -0.43 10.54 10.00
N ILE A 221 -0.79 11.29 8.95
CA ILE A 221 0.00 11.38 7.72
C ILE A 221 1.39 11.95 8.01
N LYS A 222 1.46 13.04 8.79
CA LYS A 222 2.74 13.63 9.21
C LYS A 222 3.60 12.62 9.98
N ALA A 223 3.05 11.97 10.99
CA ALA A 223 3.76 10.98 11.80
C ALA A 223 4.24 9.78 10.97
N MET A 224 3.43 9.35 9.99
CA MET A 224 3.81 8.28 9.07
C MET A 224 5.01 8.67 8.20
N ARG A 225 5.01 9.88 7.62
CA ARG A 225 6.15 10.41 6.87
C ARG A 225 7.40 10.48 7.71
N GLU A 226 7.30 11.01 8.92
CA GLU A 226 8.42 11.11 9.85
C GLU A 226 8.99 9.74 10.23
N ALA A 227 8.13 8.75 10.41
CA ALA A 227 8.53 7.39 10.75
C ALA A 227 9.15 6.61 9.58
N LEU A 228 8.63 6.77 8.36
CA LEU A 228 9.09 6.04 7.17
C LEU A 228 10.27 6.72 6.47
N GLY A 229 10.48 8.02 6.71
CA GLY A 229 11.51 8.80 6.00
C GLY A 229 11.11 9.12 4.56
N ASN A 230 12.06 9.62 3.78
CA ASN A 230 11.83 10.07 2.40
C ASN A 230 12.02 8.95 1.36
N ASP A 231 12.58 7.82 1.76
CA ASP A 231 12.85 6.69 0.86
C ASP A 231 11.60 5.83 0.60
N LYS A 232 10.56 6.03 1.39
CA LYS A 232 9.29 5.31 1.28
C LYS A 232 8.18 6.25 0.81
N LEU A 233 7.30 5.73 -0.03
CA LEU A 233 6.14 6.48 -0.49
C LEU A 233 5.09 6.63 0.60
N VAL A 234 4.54 7.82 0.71
CA VAL A 234 3.32 8.12 1.44
C VAL A 234 2.35 8.78 0.47
N THR A 235 1.28 8.09 0.15
CA THR A 235 0.32 8.54 -0.85
C THR A 235 -1.09 8.61 -0.25
N LEU A 236 -1.95 9.38 -0.88
CA LEU A 236 -3.31 9.62 -0.40
C LEU A 236 -4.31 9.38 -1.52
N THR A 237 -5.36 8.63 -1.20
CA THR A 237 -6.59 8.60 -1.96
C THR A 237 -7.52 9.64 -1.36
N ASP A 238 -7.75 10.73 -2.09
CA ASP A 238 -8.59 11.86 -1.70
C ASP A 238 -10.07 11.48 -1.91
N TYR A 239 -10.80 11.29 -0.81
CA TYR A 239 -12.13 10.71 -0.85
C TYR A 239 -13.02 11.20 0.28
N GLU A 240 -14.19 11.72 -0.08
CA GLU A 240 -15.27 12.12 0.83
C GLU A 240 -14.88 13.07 1.98
N ALA A 241 -15.66 13.09 3.04
CA ALA A 241 -15.51 13.98 4.19
C ALA A 241 -14.15 13.86 4.90
N PRO A 242 -13.51 12.69 5.03
CA PRO A 242 -12.22 12.58 5.70
C PRO A 242 -11.10 13.48 5.16
N THR A 243 -11.16 13.86 3.88
CA THR A 243 -10.10 14.64 3.22
C THR A 243 -10.57 15.99 2.68
N GLU A 244 -11.86 16.29 2.72
CA GLU A 244 -12.44 17.47 2.08
C GLU A 244 -11.89 18.82 2.60
N TYR A 245 -11.30 18.83 3.78
CA TYR A 245 -10.76 20.02 4.46
C TYR A 245 -9.23 20.14 4.35
N PHE A 246 -8.55 19.26 3.64
CA PHE A 246 -7.08 19.28 3.53
C PHE A 246 -6.50 20.51 2.80
N TRP A 247 -7.34 21.32 2.21
CA TRP A 247 -6.99 22.63 1.67
C TRP A 247 -6.88 23.71 2.76
N ASP A 248 -7.48 23.51 3.94
CA ASP A 248 -7.60 24.49 5.02
C ASP A 248 -6.63 24.16 6.16
N THR A 249 -5.50 24.86 6.16
CA THR A 249 -4.46 24.68 7.20
C THR A 249 -4.94 25.07 8.59
N GLY A 250 -5.95 25.94 8.70
CA GLY A 250 -6.58 26.24 9.99
C GLY A 250 -7.36 25.04 10.53
N ALA A 251 -8.11 24.36 9.67
CA ALA A 251 -8.85 23.15 10.05
C ALA A 251 -7.92 21.98 10.38
N THR A 252 -6.80 21.84 9.68
CA THR A 252 -5.82 20.76 9.91
C THR A 252 -4.87 21.01 11.07
N GLY A 253 -5.12 22.05 11.88
CA GLY A 253 -4.27 22.37 13.03
C GLY A 253 -2.89 22.92 12.63
N GLY A 254 -2.79 23.61 11.49
CA GLY A 254 -1.56 24.20 10.97
C GLY A 254 -0.71 23.22 10.14
N ILE A 255 -1.21 22.02 9.85
CA ILE A 255 -0.49 21.03 9.07
C ILE A 255 -0.83 21.19 7.59
N GLU A 256 0.14 21.51 6.76
CA GLU A 256 0.04 21.44 5.31
C GLU A 256 0.25 19.98 4.87
N VAL A 257 -0.84 19.23 4.73
CA VAL A 257 -0.82 17.78 4.54
C VAL A 257 0.01 17.37 3.32
N GLY A 258 -0.05 18.16 2.25
CA GLY A 258 0.66 17.89 1.02
C GLY A 258 2.18 17.85 1.14
N GLN A 259 2.77 18.50 2.15
CA GLN A 259 4.22 18.44 2.40
C GLN A 259 4.69 17.05 2.84
N TYR A 260 3.78 16.23 3.34
CA TYR A 260 4.06 14.88 3.84
C TYR A 260 3.67 13.78 2.85
N LEU A 261 3.16 14.16 1.67
CA LEU A 261 2.73 13.26 0.61
C LEU A 261 3.70 13.31 -0.58
N ASP A 262 3.89 12.15 -1.21
CA ASP A 262 4.57 12.08 -2.51
C ASP A 262 3.57 12.33 -3.64
N TYR A 263 2.37 11.74 -3.52
CA TYR A 263 1.28 11.85 -4.49
C TYR A 263 -0.07 11.77 -3.77
N ALA A 264 -1.07 12.33 -4.41
CA ALA A 264 -2.47 12.12 -4.08
C ALA A 264 -3.28 11.95 -5.36
N TRP A 265 -4.46 11.37 -5.26
CA TRP A 265 -5.39 11.21 -6.38
C TRP A 265 -6.82 11.03 -5.89
N SER A 266 -7.78 11.23 -6.80
CA SER A 266 -9.19 11.05 -6.50
C SER A 266 -9.53 9.60 -6.18
N GLY A 267 -10.35 9.38 -5.17
CA GLY A 267 -10.84 8.07 -4.75
C GLY A 267 -12.20 7.66 -5.31
N TYR A 268 -12.75 8.45 -6.20
CA TYR A 268 -14.06 8.17 -6.81
C TYR A 268 -13.91 7.23 -8.02
N LEU A 269 -13.67 5.94 -7.74
CA LEU A 269 -13.27 4.93 -8.72
C LEU A 269 -14.43 4.14 -9.35
N ASP A 270 -15.58 4.15 -8.71
CA ASP A 270 -16.63 3.14 -8.91
C ASP A 270 -17.83 3.63 -9.68
N ASN A 271 -17.73 4.81 -10.27
CA ASN A 271 -18.86 5.38 -10.99
C ASN A 271 -18.45 5.74 -12.41
N GLU A 272 -19.18 5.23 -13.41
CA GLU A 272 -18.98 5.59 -14.81
C GLU A 272 -18.96 7.10 -15.05
N LYS A 273 -19.68 7.86 -14.21
CA LYS A 273 -19.67 9.33 -14.24
C LYS A 273 -18.37 9.96 -13.72
N ASN A 274 -17.57 9.20 -12.99
CA ASN A 274 -16.32 9.66 -12.38
C ASN A 274 -15.08 9.24 -13.18
N VAL A 275 -15.26 8.43 -14.21
CA VAL A 275 -14.17 7.99 -15.11
C VAL A 275 -13.66 9.15 -15.98
N GLN A 276 -14.42 10.21 -16.10
CA GLN A 276 -13.98 11.42 -16.81
C GLN A 276 -13.27 12.36 -15.85
N ILE A 277 -12.11 12.00 -15.52
CA ILE A 277 -11.38 12.70 -14.55
C ILE A 277 -10.64 13.83 -15.08
N VAL A 278 -10.74 14.81 -14.37
CA VAL A 278 -10.05 15.99 -14.64
C VAL A 278 -9.59 16.52 -13.34
N ASP A 279 -8.40 16.97 -13.41
CA ASP A 279 -7.78 17.72 -12.37
C ASP A 279 -8.83 18.64 -11.69
N PRO A 280 -9.33 18.28 -10.51
CA PRO A 280 -10.36 19.05 -9.83
C PRO A 280 -9.87 20.44 -9.44
N TRP A 281 -8.58 20.72 -9.67
CA TRP A 281 -7.91 21.93 -9.30
C TRP A 281 -7.73 22.92 -10.45
N HIS A 282 -7.84 22.46 -11.69
CA HIS A 282 -7.77 23.34 -12.86
C HIS A 282 -9.14 23.93 -13.19
N GLN A 283 -9.44 25.06 -12.57
CA GLN A 283 -10.63 25.84 -12.91
C GLN A 283 -10.60 26.26 -14.37
N GLY A 284 -11.66 25.94 -15.10
CA GLY A 284 -11.84 26.33 -16.50
C GLY A 284 -11.50 25.26 -17.51
N GLN A 285 -11.07 24.08 -17.11
CA GLN A 285 -10.98 22.94 -18.01
C GLN A 285 -12.32 22.23 -18.17
N GLN A 286 -12.57 21.76 -19.37
CA GLN A 286 -13.87 21.27 -19.85
C GLN A 286 -14.35 19.97 -19.17
N TYR A 287 -13.61 19.47 -18.18
CA TYR A 287 -13.74 18.12 -17.63
C TYR A 287 -13.58 18.04 -16.13
N VAL A 288 -13.75 19.13 -15.42
CA VAL A 288 -13.82 19.07 -13.95
C VAL A 288 -15.09 18.32 -13.57
N SER A 289 -14.95 17.20 -12.88
CA SER A 289 -16.11 16.53 -12.31
C SER A 289 -16.81 17.55 -11.40
N THR A 290 -18.00 17.95 -11.78
CA THR A 290 -18.83 18.85 -10.97
C THR A 290 -19.50 18.11 -9.84
N ASP A 291 -19.49 16.79 -9.86
CA ASP A 291 -20.18 15.95 -8.88
C ASP A 291 -19.38 15.84 -7.57
N HIS A 292 -18.05 15.93 -7.65
CA HIS A 292 -17.17 15.86 -6.48
C HIS A 292 -16.05 16.91 -6.57
N PRO A 293 -16.40 18.22 -6.50
CA PRO A 293 -15.40 19.26 -6.58
C PRO A 293 -14.48 19.20 -5.36
N ARG A 294 -13.16 19.20 -5.61
CA ARG A 294 -12.13 19.22 -4.57
C ARG A 294 -11.32 20.51 -4.67
N LYS A 295 -10.91 21.03 -3.52
CA LYS A 295 -9.93 22.09 -3.43
C LYS A 295 -8.54 21.48 -3.35
N PRO A 296 -7.49 22.19 -3.84
CA PRO A 296 -6.12 21.72 -3.75
C PRO A 296 -5.70 21.38 -2.32
N ILE A 297 -5.05 20.26 -2.12
CA ILE A 297 -4.46 19.89 -0.83
C ILE A 297 -3.33 20.88 -0.51
N ALA A 298 -3.42 21.53 0.64
CA ALA A 298 -2.41 22.51 1.04
C ALA A 298 -1.02 21.88 1.11
N GLY A 299 -0.03 22.52 0.46
CA GLY A 299 1.35 22.06 0.42
C GLY A 299 1.65 20.98 -0.61
N LEU A 300 0.68 20.50 -1.37
CA LEU A 300 0.90 19.55 -2.47
C LEU A 300 1.06 20.29 -3.80
N ASP A 301 2.13 19.96 -4.51
CA ASP A 301 2.28 20.41 -5.91
C ASP A 301 1.13 19.82 -6.75
N PRO A 302 0.39 20.66 -7.52
CA PRO A 302 -0.68 20.18 -8.40
C PRO A 302 -0.24 19.08 -9.37
N ALA A 303 1.00 19.09 -9.84
CA ALA A 303 1.56 18.07 -10.70
C ALA A 303 1.65 16.67 -10.04
N LYS A 304 1.54 16.60 -8.72
CA LYS A 304 1.54 15.36 -7.94
C LYS A 304 0.14 14.86 -7.58
N TYR A 305 -0.89 15.56 -8.04
CA TYR A 305 -2.26 15.11 -7.89
C TYR A 305 -2.71 14.40 -9.17
N GLY A 306 -2.94 13.10 -9.03
CA GLY A 306 -3.41 12.27 -10.14
C GLY A 306 -4.92 12.30 -10.27
N CYS A 307 -5.35 12.02 -11.48
CA CYS A 307 -6.74 11.79 -11.80
C CYS A 307 -6.93 10.31 -12.16
N ILE A 308 -8.10 9.79 -11.87
CA ILE A 308 -8.46 8.42 -12.23
C ILE A 308 -9.43 8.42 -13.38
#